data_aa79284c659468385133131f623f438d
#
_entry.id   aa79284c659468385133131f623f438d
#
_cell.length_a   1.000
_cell.length_b   1.000
_cell.length_c   1.000
_cell.angle_alpha   90.00
_cell.angle_beta   90.00
_cell.angle_gamma   90.00
#
_symmetry.space_group_name_H-M   'P 1'
#
loop_
_entity.id
_entity.type
_entity.pdbx_description
1 polymer ?
#
loop_
_entity_poly.entity_id
_entity_poly.type
_entity_poly.pdbx_seq_one_letter_code
_entity_poly.pdbx_strand_id
1 'polypeptide(L)'
;MADSAFTFSAPADTDVWKKPPSHDVFTAPYKSLSKNPFPQFKSASITFTSTYTRQFDQAGIILVLTKPSVPRKWIKTGVEHFNGQPRLSTVCCDNWADWSVADAASAEDIQAGRKAVTILVERLDAHDGSCLWVYRVDGEEKVPMREINWPYGDNGGQGWELEIGALIARPAKDTTDSLEAKFQDFQVKWDSA
;
A
#
# COMPACT_ATOMS: atom_id res chain seq x y z
N MET A 1 11.12 -14.11 -13.05
CA MET A 1 11.67 -14.79 -11.85
C MET A 1 10.84 -14.27 -10.68
N ALA A 2 10.24 -15.17 -9.88
CA ALA A 2 9.56 -14.72 -8.65
C ALA A 2 10.63 -14.14 -7.72
N ASP A 3 10.43 -12.90 -7.24
CA ASP A 3 11.32 -12.31 -6.26
C ASP A 3 11.39 -13.20 -5.02
N SER A 4 12.61 -13.45 -4.55
CA SER A 4 12.82 -14.22 -3.32
C SER A 4 12.11 -13.52 -2.15
N ALA A 5 11.47 -14.30 -1.28
CA ALA A 5 10.88 -13.75 -0.06
C ALA A 5 11.92 -12.96 0.74
N PHE A 6 11.50 -11.85 1.33
CA PHE A 6 12.33 -11.00 2.18
C PHE A 6 11.56 -10.53 3.41
N THR A 7 12.31 -10.16 4.43
CA THR A 7 11.77 -9.65 5.70
C THR A 7 12.45 -8.34 6.04
N PHE A 8 11.72 -7.38 6.60
CA PHE A 8 12.29 -6.19 7.22
C PHE A 8 11.34 -5.65 8.30
N SER A 9 11.84 -4.71 9.09
CA SER A 9 11.17 -4.21 10.28
C SER A 9 10.99 -2.70 10.24
N ALA A 10 9.93 -2.22 10.88
CA ALA A 10 9.70 -0.82 11.19
C ALA A 10 9.88 -0.57 12.69
N PRO A 11 10.70 0.41 13.11
CA PRO A 11 10.74 0.85 14.50
C PRO A 11 9.44 1.57 14.88
N ALA A 12 9.26 1.77 16.19
CA ALA A 12 8.20 2.63 16.71
C ALA A 12 8.27 4.05 16.14
N ASP A 13 7.18 4.80 16.22
CA ASP A 13 7.04 6.19 15.75
C ASP A 13 7.27 6.34 14.24
N THR A 14 6.85 5.35 13.46
CA THR A 14 6.93 5.38 11.99
C THR A 14 5.53 5.36 11.37
N ASP A 15 5.29 6.21 10.36
CA ASP A 15 4.02 6.25 9.64
C ASP A 15 4.17 6.87 8.24
N VAL A 16 3.13 6.69 7.42
CA VAL A 16 2.85 7.48 6.22
C VAL A 16 1.45 8.05 6.37
N TRP A 17 1.38 9.34 6.75
CA TRP A 17 0.12 10.01 7.02
C TRP A 17 0.19 11.51 6.75
N LYS A 18 -0.86 12.09 6.15
CA LYS A 18 -0.93 13.52 5.89
C LYS A 18 -2.31 14.09 6.22
N LYS A 19 -2.34 15.12 7.05
CA LYS A 19 -3.59 15.71 7.57
C LYS A 19 -3.46 17.24 7.65
N PRO A 20 -4.49 18.01 7.24
CA PRO A 20 -4.44 19.46 7.37
C PRO A 20 -4.35 19.91 8.84
N PRO A 21 -3.82 21.11 9.11
CA PRO A 21 -3.31 22.05 8.11
C PRO A 21 -1.87 21.76 7.64
N SER A 22 -1.04 21.02 8.41
CA SER A 22 0.40 20.90 8.17
C SER A 22 1.03 19.58 8.59
N HIS A 23 0.25 18.63 9.05
CA HIS A 23 0.80 17.32 9.46
C HIS A 23 1.15 16.50 8.23
N ASP A 24 2.43 16.24 7.99
CA ASP A 24 2.94 15.42 6.88
C ASP A 24 4.06 14.52 7.41
N VAL A 25 3.74 13.26 7.67
CA VAL A 25 4.66 12.24 8.16
C VAL A 25 4.88 11.21 7.05
N PHE A 26 6.15 10.94 6.75
CA PHE A 26 6.56 9.93 5.77
C PHE A 26 7.84 9.25 6.27
N THR A 27 7.73 8.61 7.44
CA THR A 27 8.86 8.02 8.18
C THR A 27 8.86 6.49 8.13
N ALA A 28 7.75 5.88 7.70
CA ALA A 28 7.68 4.43 7.59
C ALA A 28 8.73 3.91 6.60
N PRO A 29 9.51 2.89 6.97
CA PRO A 29 10.41 2.25 6.04
C PRO A 29 9.60 1.52 4.95
N TYR A 30 10.07 1.64 3.71
CA TYR A 30 9.58 0.81 2.62
C TYR A 30 10.76 0.36 1.74
N LYS A 31 10.64 -0.84 1.20
CA LYS A 31 11.60 -1.38 0.24
C LYS A 31 11.09 -1.15 -1.16
N SER A 32 11.78 -0.32 -1.94
CA SER A 32 11.50 -0.11 -3.37
C SER A 32 11.69 -1.42 -4.14
N LEU A 33 10.69 -1.78 -4.93
CA LEU A 33 10.66 -3.03 -5.70
C LEU A 33 10.63 -2.78 -7.20
N SER A 34 10.00 -1.67 -7.64
CA SER A 34 9.92 -1.30 -9.06
C SER A 34 9.67 0.19 -9.21
N LYS A 35 10.21 0.81 -10.27
CA LYS A 35 10.02 2.23 -10.58
C LYS A 35 10.03 2.46 -12.08
N ASN A 36 8.98 3.11 -12.61
CA ASN A 36 8.84 3.48 -14.02
C ASN A 36 7.90 4.68 -14.19
N PRO A 37 7.81 5.28 -15.40
CA PRO A 37 6.80 6.29 -15.71
C PRO A 37 5.38 5.80 -15.42
N PHE A 38 4.61 6.61 -14.68
CA PHE A 38 3.29 6.20 -14.20
C PHE A 38 2.31 5.80 -15.32
N PRO A 39 2.27 6.45 -16.50
CA PRO A 39 1.37 6.05 -17.58
C PRO A 39 1.55 4.61 -18.07
N GLN A 40 2.72 4.00 -17.84
CA GLN A 40 3.00 2.61 -18.21
C GLN A 40 2.47 1.59 -17.20
N PHE A 41 2.03 2.01 -16.03
CA PHE A 41 1.58 1.10 -14.98
C PHE A 41 0.34 0.31 -15.40
N LYS A 42 0.39 -1.01 -15.21
CA LYS A 42 -0.75 -1.92 -15.39
C LYS A 42 -1.21 -2.54 -14.08
N SER A 43 -0.32 -3.19 -13.37
CA SER A 43 -0.68 -3.81 -12.10
C SER A 43 0.54 -4.08 -11.23
N ALA A 44 0.32 -4.16 -9.92
CA ALA A 44 1.29 -4.65 -8.96
C ALA A 44 0.60 -5.46 -7.87
N SER A 45 1.20 -6.56 -7.45
CA SER A 45 0.72 -7.35 -6.33
C SER A 45 1.85 -7.79 -5.42
N ILE A 46 1.54 -7.99 -4.16
CA ILE A 46 2.46 -8.51 -3.16
C ILE A 46 1.70 -9.32 -2.11
N THR A 47 2.32 -10.40 -1.65
CA THR A 47 1.82 -11.21 -0.53
C THR A 47 2.66 -10.92 0.70
N PHE A 48 2.04 -10.78 1.86
CA PHE A 48 2.75 -10.48 3.11
C PHE A 48 2.09 -11.09 4.34
N THR A 49 2.90 -11.26 5.39
CA THR A 49 2.47 -11.65 6.74
C THR A 49 3.16 -10.78 7.77
N SER A 50 2.46 -10.47 8.86
CA SER A 50 3.02 -9.82 10.05
C SER A 50 2.21 -10.23 11.29
N THR A 51 2.78 -10.04 12.48
CA THR A 51 2.06 -10.18 13.75
C THR A 51 1.70 -8.80 14.27
N TYR A 52 0.41 -8.48 14.20
CA TYR A 52 -0.11 -7.14 14.56
C TYR A 52 -0.47 -7.08 16.05
N THR A 53 0.12 -6.16 16.79
CA THR A 53 -0.04 -6.07 18.26
C THR A 53 -0.41 -4.68 18.77
N ARG A 54 -0.09 -3.64 18.02
CA ARG A 54 -0.31 -2.24 18.42
C ARG A 54 -1.28 -1.55 17.48
N GLN A 55 -1.99 -0.56 18.02
CA GLN A 55 -2.87 0.29 17.21
C GLN A 55 -2.08 0.91 16.04
N PHE A 56 -2.65 0.81 14.85
CA PHE A 56 -2.08 1.26 13.57
C PHE A 56 -0.82 0.52 13.08
N ASP A 57 -0.42 -0.61 13.72
CA ASP A 57 0.55 -1.51 13.07
C ASP A 57 0.06 -1.86 11.67
N GLN A 58 0.90 -1.70 10.66
CA GLN A 58 0.49 -1.87 9.28
C GLN A 58 1.57 -2.49 8.40
N ALA A 59 1.14 -3.30 7.44
CA ALA A 59 1.99 -3.86 6.38
C ALA A 59 1.21 -3.96 5.07
N GLY A 60 1.90 -3.82 3.94
CA GLY A 60 1.28 -3.90 2.63
C GLY A 60 2.14 -3.37 1.50
N ILE A 61 1.48 -2.81 0.49
CA ILE A 61 2.09 -2.19 -0.68
C ILE A 61 1.93 -0.67 -0.60
N ILE A 62 2.96 0.06 -1.05
CA ILE A 62 2.91 1.50 -1.23
C ILE A 62 3.21 1.86 -2.69
N LEU A 63 2.44 2.79 -3.22
CA LEU A 63 2.62 3.44 -4.51
C LEU A 63 2.96 4.90 -4.24
N VAL A 64 4.15 5.35 -4.64
CA VAL A 64 4.61 6.74 -4.46
C VAL A 64 4.74 7.39 -5.82
N LEU A 65 3.93 8.42 -6.06
CA LEU A 65 3.96 9.20 -7.29
C LEU A 65 4.77 10.47 -7.06
N THR A 66 5.76 10.70 -7.91
CA THR A 66 6.63 11.87 -7.85
C THR A 66 6.70 12.57 -9.19
N LYS A 67 6.74 13.91 -9.16
CA LYS A 67 6.92 14.77 -10.31
C LYS A 67 7.76 15.99 -9.89
N PRO A 68 8.71 16.48 -10.68
CA PRO A 68 9.53 17.64 -10.32
C PRO A 68 8.67 18.85 -9.90
N SER A 69 9.05 19.46 -8.79
CA SER A 69 8.41 20.68 -8.24
C SER A 69 6.94 20.51 -7.82
N VAL A 70 6.44 19.28 -7.71
CA VAL A 70 5.08 18.99 -7.24
C VAL A 70 5.19 18.13 -5.96
N PRO A 71 4.35 18.37 -4.93
CA PRO A 71 4.31 17.50 -3.76
C PRO A 71 4.05 16.04 -4.16
N ARG A 72 4.73 15.10 -3.49
CA ARG A 72 4.47 13.68 -3.71
C ARG A 72 3.01 13.34 -3.40
N LYS A 73 2.47 12.43 -4.19
CA LYS A 73 1.21 11.75 -3.92
C LYS A 73 1.50 10.29 -3.60
N TRP A 74 0.61 9.64 -2.87
CA TRP A 74 0.84 8.24 -2.52
C TRP A 74 -0.46 7.49 -2.24
N ILE A 75 -0.37 6.17 -2.38
CA ILE A 75 -1.41 5.22 -2.01
C ILE A 75 -0.72 4.13 -1.20
N LYS A 76 -1.22 3.83 -0.01
CA LYS A 76 -0.82 2.64 0.75
C LYS A 76 -2.02 1.76 0.97
N THR A 77 -1.85 0.45 0.81
CA THR A 77 -2.93 -0.52 1.02
C THR A 77 -2.39 -1.85 1.50
N GLY A 78 -3.17 -2.50 2.37
CA GLY A 78 -2.74 -3.73 3.02
C GLY A 78 -3.58 -4.06 4.23
N VAL A 79 -2.92 -4.44 5.31
CA VAL A 79 -3.53 -4.68 6.63
C VAL A 79 -3.08 -3.61 7.60
N GLU A 80 -4.02 -3.11 8.40
CA GLU A 80 -3.78 -2.17 9.49
C GLU A 80 -4.52 -2.65 10.74
N HIS A 81 -3.83 -2.69 11.87
CA HIS A 81 -4.44 -3.04 13.15
C HIS A 81 -5.21 -1.86 13.70
N PHE A 82 -6.52 -1.95 13.70
CA PHE A 82 -7.40 -0.87 14.12
C PHE A 82 -8.51 -1.37 15.06
N ASN A 83 -8.62 -0.71 16.23
CA ASN A 83 -9.59 -1.05 17.27
C ASN A 83 -9.55 -2.53 17.67
N GLY A 84 -8.33 -3.03 17.93
CA GLY A 84 -8.10 -4.39 18.43
C GLY A 84 -8.19 -5.50 17.38
N GLN A 85 -8.33 -5.16 16.10
CA GLN A 85 -8.44 -6.15 15.03
C GLN A 85 -7.64 -5.74 13.79
N PRO A 86 -7.07 -6.69 13.03
CA PRO A 86 -6.52 -6.41 11.71
C PRO A 86 -7.67 -6.09 10.74
N ARG A 87 -7.54 -5.00 10.03
CA ARG A 87 -8.48 -4.52 9.01
C ARG A 87 -7.80 -4.47 7.66
N LEU A 88 -8.52 -4.74 6.60
CA LEU A 88 -8.09 -4.34 5.27
C LEU A 88 -8.14 -2.82 5.19
N SER A 89 -7.04 -2.20 4.80
CA SER A 89 -6.88 -0.75 4.81
C SER A 89 -6.42 -0.24 3.45
N THR A 90 -6.99 0.90 3.04
CA THR A 90 -6.48 1.67 1.91
C THR A 90 -6.47 3.15 2.29
N VAL A 91 -5.32 3.78 2.11
CA VAL A 91 -5.15 5.22 2.29
C VAL A 91 -4.68 5.81 0.97
N CYS A 92 -5.40 6.81 0.49
CA CYS A 92 -5.05 7.55 -0.71
C CYS A 92 -4.69 8.99 -0.33
N CYS A 93 -3.61 9.54 -0.87
CA CYS A 93 -3.21 10.91 -0.62
C CYS A 93 -2.89 11.62 -1.94
N ASP A 94 -3.89 12.33 -2.47
CA ASP A 94 -3.67 13.30 -3.53
C ASP A 94 -3.08 14.59 -2.95
N ASN A 95 -3.78 15.22 -2.04
CA ASN A 95 -3.32 16.38 -1.26
C ASN A 95 -3.34 16.07 0.24
N TRP A 96 -4.39 15.41 0.73
CA TRP A 96 -4.57 14.96 2.11
C TRP A 96 -4.92 13.48 2.12
N ALA A 97 -4.59 12.80 3.22
CA ALA A 97 -4.89 11.38 3.37
C ALA A 97 -6.41 11.16 3.50
N ASP A 98 -6.92 10.24 2.70
CA ASP A 98 -8.27 9.73 2.73
C ASP A 98 -8.20 8.22 3.00
N TRP A 99 -8.73 7.79 4.15
CA TRP A 99 -8.54 6.46 4.72
C TRP A 99 -9.85 5.69 4.83
N SER A 100 -9.81 4.43 4.45
CA SER A 100 -10.89 3.48 4.66
C SER A 100 -10.38 2.15 5.19
N VAL A 101 -11.20 1.51 6.01
CA VAL A 101 -10.98 0.17 6.55
C VAL A 101 -12.19 -0.72 6.34
N ALA A 102 -11.95 -2.02 6.17
CA ALA A 102 -12.97 -3.05 6.06
C ALA A 102 -12.57 -4.28 6.89
N ASP A 103 -13.55 -5.13 7.17
CA ASP A 103 -13.29 -6.38 7.88
C ASP A 103 -12.40 -7.31 7.07
N ALA A 104 -11.46 -7.96 7.73
CA ALA A 104 -10.61 -8.97 7.15
C ALA A 104 -11.17 -10.37 7.48
N ALA A 105 -11.41 -11.18 6.46
CA ALA A 105 -11.74 -12.59 6.67
C ALA A 105 -10.57 -13.30 7.39
N SER A 106 -10.85 -14.13 8.40
CA SER A 106 -9.84 -14.80 9.22
C SER A 106 -8.94 -13.81 10.01
N ALA A 107 -9.56 -12.78 10.59
CA ALA A 107 -8.86 -11.71 11.31
C ALA A 107 -7.87 -12.23 12.36
N GLU A 108 -8.24 -13.23 13.17
CA GLU A 108 -7.36 -13.82 14.19
C GLU A 108 -6.09 -14.45 13.61
N ASP A 109 -6.21 -15.13 12.46
CA ASP A 109 -5.05 -15.76 11.80
C ASP A 109 -4.15 -14.71 11.12
N ILE A 110 -4.74 -13.66 10.56
CA ILE A 110 -4.01 -12.53 10.02
C ILE A 110 -3.27 -11.80 11.14
N GLN A 111 -3.93 -11.53 12.26
CA GLN A 111 -3.32 -10.86 13.41
C GLN A 111 -2.13 -11.61 13.97
N ALA A 112 -2.22 -12.94 14.03
CA ALA A 112 -1.17 -13.81 14.54
C ALA A 112 -0.09 -14.18 13.49
N GLY A 113 -0.17 -13.62 12.26
CA GLY A 113 0.78 -13.91 11.19
C GLY A 113 0.68 -15.35 10.62
N ARG A 114 -0.40 -16.07 10.90
CA ARG A 114 -0.63 -17.43 10.37
C ARG A 114 -1.24 -17.44 8.99
N LYS A 115 -1.95 -16.38 8.61
CA LYS A 115 -2.56 -16.22 7.28
C LYS A 115 -1.92 -15.05 6.55
N ALA A 116 -1.40 -15.31 5.35
CA ALA A 116 -0.89 -14.29 4.46
C ALA A 116 -2.05 -13.50 3.80
N VAL A 117 -1.79 -12.24 3.49
CA VAL A 117 -2.69 -11.39 2.71
C VAL A 117 -2.01 -11.01 1.41
N THR A 118 -2.73 -11.11 0.31
CA THR A 118 -2.28 -10.66 -1.00
C THR A 118 -3.09 -9.44 -1.43
N ILE A 119 -2.42 -8.35 -1.75
CA ILE A 119 -3.01 -7.14 -2.33
C ILE A 119 -2.59 -7.04 -3.79
N LEU A 120 -3.55 -6.69 -4.62
CA LEU A 120 -3.36 -6.34 -6.03
C LEU A 120 -3.85 -4.91 -6.24
N VAL A 121 -3.04 -4.09 -6.89
CA VAL A 121 -3.45 -2.80 -7.45
C VAL A 121 -3.38 -2.92 -8.97
N GLU A 122 -4.45 -2.56 -9.65
CA GLU A 122 -4.60 -2.75 -11.10
C GLU A 122 -5.16 -1.48 -11.74
N ARG A 123 -4.57 -1.06 -12.86
CA ARG A 123 -5.15 -0.03 -13.71
C ARG A 123 -6.30 -0.62 -14.52
N LEU A 124 -7.43 0.05 -14.49
CA LEU A 124 -8.53 -0.21 -15.42
C LEU A 124 -8.72 1.00 -16.34
N ASP A 125 -8.84 0.71 -17.63
CA ASP A 125 -9.14 1.70 -18.65
C ASP A 125 -10.59 1.52 -19.08
N ALA A 126 -11.39 2.58 -18.98
CA ALA A 126 -12.77 2.63 -19.40
C ALA A 126 -12.99 3.77 -20.41
N HIS A 127 -14.18 3.84 -21.01
CA HIS A 127 -14.52 4.88 -22.00
C HIS A 127 -14.50 6.31 -21.40
N ASP A 128 -14.68 6.43 -20.09
CA ASP A 128 -14.72 7.69 -19.33
C ASP A 128 -13.41 8.01 -18.61
N GLY A 129 -12.37 7.16 -18.77
CA GLY A 129 -11.04 7.42 -18.23
C GLY A 129 -10.38 6.18 -17.62
N SER A 130 -9.20 6.41 -17.03
CA SER A 130 -8.42 5.39 -16.34
C SER A 130 -8.50 5.59 -14.84
N CYS A 131 -8.55 4.50 -14.08
CA CYS A 131 -8.52 4.50 -12.62
C CYS A 131 -7.60 3.39 -12.08
N LEU A 132 -7.34 3.42 -10.79
CA LEU A 132 -6.73 2.29 -10.08
C LEU A 132 -7.80 1.57 -9.26
N TRP A 133 -7.79 0.25 -9.32
CA TRP A 133 -8.55 -0.61 -8.43
C TRP A 133 -7.62 -1.33 -7.47
N VAL A 134 -8.05 -1.40 -6.22
CA VAL A 134 -7.40 -2.17 -5.15
C VAL A 134 -8.25 -3.40 -4.86
N TYR A 135 -7.60 -4.56 -4.84
CA TYR A 135 -8.22 -5.83 -4.51
C TYR A 135 -7.46 -6.55 -3.41
N ARG A 136 -8.18 -7.25 -2.55
CA ARG A 136 -7.64 -8.41 -1.85
C ARG A 136 -7.77 -9.62 -2.78
N VAL A 137 -6.71 -10.41 -2.87
CA VAL A 137 -6.72 -11.66 -3.65
C VAL A 137 -6.88 -12.84 -2.70
N ASP A 138 -7.86 -13.70 -2.95
CA ASP A 138 -8.16 -14.89 -2.17
C ASP A 138 -8.23 -16.11 -3.13
N GLY A 139 -7.12 -16.83 -3.29
CA GLY A 139 -6.96 -17.81 -4.34
C GLY A 139 -7.03 -17.18 -5.73
N GLU A 140 -8.04 -17.54 -6.53
CA GLU A 140 -8.28 -16.95 -7.85
C GLU A 140 -9.24 -15.75 -7.82
N GLU A 141 -9.88 -15.49 -6.67
CA GLU A 141 -10.87 -14.44 -6.52
C GLU A 141 -10.21 -13.08 -6.24
N LYS A 142 -10.63 -12.04 -6.99
CA LYS A 142 -10.33 -10.63 -6.73
C LYS A 142 -11.49 -10.00 -5.97
N VAL A 143 -11.32 -9.76 -4.67
CA VAL A 143 -12.33 -9.09 -3.85
C VAL A 143 -12.07 -7.59 -3.87
N PRO A 144 -12.97 -6.76 -4.44
CA PRO A 144 -12.73 -5.33 -4.58
C PRO A 144 -12.71 -4.64 -3.20
N MET A 145 -11.76 -3.73 -3.02
CA MET A 145 -11.59 -2.93 -1.81
C MET A 145 -11.85 -1.45 -2.08
N ARG A 146 -11.28 -0.91 -3.17
CA ARG A 146 -11.40 0.53 -3.49
C ARG A 146 -11.12 0.83 -4.95
N GLU A 147 -11.89 1.75 -5.50
CA GLU A 147 -11.59 2.46 -6.74
C GLU A 147 -10.95 3.81 -6.43
N ILE A 148 -9.91 4.20 -7.19
CA ILE A 148 -9.15 5.44 -6.99
C ILE A 148 -9.04 6.15 -8.34
N ASN A 149 -9.78 7.25 -8.51
CA ASN A 149 -9.97 7.90 -9.81
C ASN A 149 -8.96 9.03 -10.08
N TRP A 150 -8.44 9.70 -9.03
CA TRP A 150 -7.59 10.88 -9.18
C TRP A 150 -6.20 10.65 -9.83
N PRO A 151 -5.55 9.46 -9.77
CA PRO A 151 -4.16 9.31 -10.22
C PRO A 151 -3.93 9.69 -11.68
N TYR A 152 -4.90 9.45 -12.55
CA TYR A 152 -4.82 9.77 -13.98
C TYR A 152 -5.43 11.11 -14.36
N GLY A 153 -5.94 11.88 -13.40
CA GLY A 153 -6.61 13.18 -13.65
C GLY A 153 -5.70 14.29 -14.16
N ASP A 154 -4.38 14.19 -13.89
CA ASP A 154 -3.38 15.14 -14.40
C ASP A 154 -2.79 14.63 -15.73
N ASN A 155 -3.46 14.97 -16.83
CA ASN A 155 -3.05 14.60 -18.19
C ASN A 155 -2.68 13.12 -18.35
N GLY A 156 -3.53 12.20 -17.83
CA GLY A 156 -3.30 10.77 -17.90
C GLY A 156 -2.05 10.29 -17.12
N GLY A 157 -1.60 11.07 -16.14
CA GLY A 157 -0.41 10.77 -15.35
C GLY A 157 0.92 11.13 -16.03
N GLN A 158 0.91 11.89 -17.12
CA GLN A 158 2.13 12.27 -17.84
C GLN A 158 3.08 13.09 -16.97
N GLY A 159 4.37 12.74 -17.04
CA GLY A 159 5.43 13.36 -16.26
C GLY A 159 5.51 12.93 -14.80
N TRP A 160 4.62 12.04 -14.34
CA TRP A 160 4.74 11.37 -13.05
C TRP A 160 5.55 10.09 -13.17
N GLU A 161 6.41 9.86 -12.19
CA GLU A 161 7.04 8.56 -11.94
C GLU A 161 6.28 7.84 -10.84
N LEU A 162 6.12 6.54 -10.98
CA LEU A 162 5.55 5.66 -9.97
C LEU A 162 6.64 4.74 -9.41
N GLU A 163 6.85 4.83 -8.11
CA GLU A 163 7.65 3.89 -7.35
C GLU A 163 6.73 2.98 -6.53
N ILE A 164 6.96 1.67 -6.61
CA ILE A 164 6.17 0.65 -5.92
C ILE A 164 7.08 -0.04 -4.91
N GLY A 165 6.62 -0.13 -3.66
CA GLY A 165 7.38 -0.74 -2.59
C GLY A 165 6.54 -1.57 -1.63
N ALA A 166 7.22 -2.46 -0.91
CA ALA A 166 6.69 -3.10 0.29
C ALA A 166 6.80 -2.14 1.46
N LEU A 167 5.71 -1.91 2.18
CA LEU A 167 5.63 -0.96 3.30
C LEU A 167 5.35 -1.70 4.60
N ILE A 168 5.96 -1.22 5.67
CA ILE A 168 5.63 -1.59 7.05
C ILE A 168 5.72 -0.35 7.94
N ALA A 169 4.84 -0.19 8.93
CA ALA A 169 4.92 0.89 9.90
C ALA A 169 4.36 0.50 11.27
N ARG A 170 4.92 1.10 12.32
CA ARG A 170 4.44 1.05 13.70
C ARG A 170 4.30 2.46 14.26
N PRO A 171 3.12 3.07 14.13
CA PRO A 171 2.88 4.44 14.63
C PRO A 171 2.91 4.59 16.15
N ALA A 172 2.75 3.50 16.90
CA ALA A 172 2.82 3.51 18.37
C ALA A 172 4.14 4.12 18.85
N LYS A 173 4.05 5.06 19.82
CA LYS A 173 5.22 5.79 20.40
C LYS A 173 5.62 5.24 21.77
N ASP A 174 4.76 4.45 22.39
CA ASP A 174 4.88 3.93 23.75
C ASP A 174 5.60 2.57 23.81
N THR A 175 6.36 2.24 22.80
CA THR A 175 7.10 0.97 22.69
C THR A 175 8.48 1.18 22.07
N THR A 176 9.39 0.27 22.39
CA THR A 176 10.70 0.15 21.72
C THR A 176 10.75 -1.03 20.75
N ASP A 177 9.68 -1.84 20.70
CA ASP A 177 9.60 -3.01 19.85
C ASP A 177 9.39 -2.60 18.41
N SER A 178 10.04 -3.30 17.48
CA SER A 178 9.80 -3.14 16.04
C SER A 178 8.66 -4.05 15.58
N LEU A 179 7.93 -3.63 14.56
CA LEU A 179 7.07 -4.49 13.78
C LEU A 179 7.90 -5.16 12.68
N GLU A 180 7.75 -6.45 12.50
CA GLU A 180 8.38 -7.19 11.41
C GLU A 180 7.32 -7.74 10.44
N ALA A 181 7.59 -7.70 9.14
CA ALA A 181 6.77 -8.35 8.13
C ALA A 181 7.63 -9.12 7.13
N LYS A 182 7.12 -10.26 6.71
CA LYS A 182 7.65 -11.07 5.61
C LYS A 182 6.82 -10.77 4.36
N PHE A 183 7.53 -10.51 3.25
CA PHE A 183 6.97 -10.25 1.93
C PHE A 183 7.43 -11.30 0.93
N GLN A 184 6.55 -11.65 -0.01
CA GLN A 184 6.81 -12.63 -1.06
C GLN A 184 5.91 -12.39 -2.28
N ASP A 185 6.18 -13.10 -3.36
CA ASP A 185 5.34 -13.14 -4.56
C ASP A 185 5.05 -11.75 -5.15
N PHE A 186 6.03 -10.84 -5.11
CA PHE A 186 5.89 -9.55 -5.77
C PHE A 186 5.83 -9.74 -7.29
N GLN A 187 4.79 -9.15 -7.88
CA GLN A 187 4.62 -9.10 -9.31
C GLN A 187 4.28 -7.69 -9.75
N VAL A 188 4.84 -7.25 -10.84
CA VAL A 188 4.53 -5.96 -11.46
C VAL A 188 4.42 -6.12 -12.96
N LYS A 189 3.46 -5.41 -13.56
CA LYS A 189 3.27 -5.33 -15.01
C LYS A 189 3.28 -3.88 -15.43
N TRP A 190 4.02 -3.60 -16.49
CA TRP A 190 4.12 -2.31 -17.16
C TRP A 190 3.83 -2.48 -18.65
N ASP A 191 3.26 -1.47 -19.27
CA ASP A 191 3.22 -1.38 -20.74
C ASP A 191 4.64 -1.18 -21.28
N SER A 192 4.86 -1.67 -22.48
CA SER A 192 6.07 -1.34 -23.25
C SER A 192 6.08 0.16 -23.58
N ALA A 193 7.27 0.77 -23.51
CA ALA A 193 7.46 2.16 -23.93
C ALA A 193 7.21 2.35 -25.42
#